data_df8e675c62529fd7e5b1caaefe74f3d8
#
_entry.id   df8e675c62529fd7e5b1caaefe74f3d8
#
_cell.length_a   1.000
_cell.length_b   1.000
_cell.length_c   1.000
_cell.angle_alpha   90.00
_cell.angle_beta   90.00
_cell.angle_gamma   90.00
#
_symmetry.space_group_name_H-M   'P 1'
#
loop_
_entity.id
_entity.type
_entity.pdbx_description
1 polymer ?
#
loop_
_entity_poly.entity_id
_entity_poly.type
_entity_poly.pdbx_seq_one_letter_code
_entity_poly.pdbx_strand_id
1 'polypeptide(L)'
;MVDVMKREVHDFWGKASCGEQLYLSGAEKSSYIEQARIRYELEPYIVDFAAFNAARDLDVLEIGVGLGADHQRFAEAGARLHGIDLTQRAINHTRKRLELFNLQSDLQIGDAEDLVFEDETFDVVYSWGVLQHTPNTQKAIEEVYRVLRSGGIAKIMIYHKWSFVGFMLWVRYALLRLRPFTSLSKIYAKYLQGPGTKAYSVAEARRLFHNFRSVEIRTVLTHGDLLSSQAGQRHGGILLEVTRRVWPRWLIKNFFPRNGLFMLITAIK
;
A
#
# COMPACT_ATOMS: atom_id res chain seq x y z
N MET A 1 -13.38 18.22 -10.26
CA MET A 1 -13.48 16.73 -10.33
C MET A 1 -12.37 16.09 -9.47
N VAL A 2 -11.10 16.50 -9.61
CA VAL A 2 -9.96 16.00 -8.79
C VAL A 2 -10.20 16.24 -7.30
N ASP A 3 -10.62 17.43 -6.89
CA ASP A 3 -10.88 17.78 -5.48
C ASP A 3 -12.02 16.97 -4.86
N VAL A 4 -13.04 16.60 -5.63
CA VAL A 4 -14.14 15.75 -5.15
C VAL A 4 -13.62 14.34 -4.84
N MET A 5 -12.81 13.76 -5.73
CA MET A 5 -12.22 12.44 -5.52
C MET A 5 -11.23 12.42 -4.34
N LYS A 6 -10.44 13.47 -4.15
CA LYS A 6 -9.56 13.61 -2.97
C LYS A 6 -10.36 13.63 -1.67
N ARG A 7 -11.46 14.36 -1.63
CA ARG A 7 -12.36 14.38 -0.46
C ARG A 7 -12.96 12.99 -0.20
N GLU A 8 -13.43 12.30 -1.23
CA GLU A 8 -13.96 10.93 -1.07
C GLU A 8 -12.91 9.98 -0.50
N VAL A 9 -11.65 10.05 -0.96
CA VAL A 9 -10.52 9.26 -0.45
C VAL A 9 -10.21 9.65 0.99
N HIS A 10 -10.10 10.95 1.28
CA HIS A 10 -9.87 11.49 2.62
C HIS A 10 -10.97 11.03 3.60
N ASP A 11 -12.25 11.19 3.24
CA ASP A 11 -13.38 10.84 4.09
C ASP A 11 -13.48 9.33 4.32
N PHE A 12 -13.08 8.54 3.33
CA PHE A 12 -13.04 7.08 3.45
C PHE A 12 -11.97 6.63 4.45
N TRP A 13 -10.73 7.10 4.30
CA TRP A 13 -9.61 6.72 5.17
C TRP A 13 -9.63 7.46 6.51
N GLY A 14 -10.28 8.62 6.58
CA GLY A 14 -10.53 9.35 7.83
C GLY A 14 -11.47 8.62 8.81
N LYS A 15 -12.31 7.70 8.32
CA LYS A 15 -13.20 6.88 9.17
C LYS A 15 -12.44 5.76 9.87
N ALA A 16 -11.52 5.12 9.18
CA ALA A 16 -10.63 4.09 9.73
C ALA A 16 -9.40 3.95 8.83
N SER A 17 -8.21 3.88 9.42
CA SER A 17 -6.98 3.56 8.70
C SER A 17 -6.99 2.10 8.22
N CYS A 18 -6.17 1.78 7.21
CA CYS A 18 -6.10 0.43 6.67
C CYS A 18 -5.75 -0.60 7.77
N GLY A 19 -6.58 -1.63 7.92
CA GLY A 19 -6.39 -2.69 8.91
C GLY A 19 -6.74 -2.31 10.36
N GLU A 20 -7.12 -1.06 10.67
CA GLU A 20 -7.39 -0.60 12.02
C GLU A 20 -8.47 -1.44 12.69
N GLN A 21 -9.63 -1.58 12.08
CA GLN A 21 -10.76 -2.32 12.66
C GLN A 21 -10.53 -3.83 12.76
N LEU A 22 -9.56 -4.37 12.02
CA LEU A 22 -9.25 -5.81 12.00
C LEU A 22 -8.15 -6.20 12.97
N TYR A 23 -7.16 -5.33 13.15
CA TYR A 23 -5.90 -5.72 13.77
C TYR A 23 -5.49 -4.84 14.94
N LEU A 24 -6.13 -3.69 15.15
CA LEU A 24 -5.84 -2.80 16.27
C LEU A 24 -6.98 -2.86 17.29
N SER A 25 -6.76 -3.57 18.39
CA SER A 25 -7.78 -3.81 19.42
C SER A 25 -7.83 -2.71 20.50
N GLY A 26 -6.87 -1.78 20.54
CA GLY A 26 -6.79 -0.72 21.53
C GLY A 26 -5.67 0.27 21.24
N ALA A 27 -5.43 1.19 22.17
CA ALA A 27 -4.42 2.25 22.07
C ALA A 27 -3.13 1.96 22.87
N GLU A 28 -3.02 0.78 23.46
CA GLU A 28 -1.90 0.35 24.30
C GLU A 28 -0.76 -0.19 23.42
N LYS A 29 0.45 -0.18 23.98
CA LYS A 29 1.66 -0.68 23.32
C LYS A 29 1.50 -2.12 22.82
N SER A 30 0.87 -2.99 23.60
CA SER A 30 0.58 -4.38 23.25
C SER A 30 -0.28 -4.53 21.98
N SER A 31 -1.30 -3.67 21.81
CA SER A 31 -2.17 -3.66 20.65
C SER A 31 -1.42 -3.28 19.36
N TYR A 32 -0.50 -2.32 19.43
CA TYR A 32 0.35 -1.95 18.31
C TYR A 32 1.40 -3.03 17.98
N ILE A 33 1.93 -3.74 18.99
CA ILE A 33 2.82 -4.90 18.76
C ILE A 33 2.07 -6.01 18.03
N GLU A 34 0.86 -6.35 18.48
CA GLU A 34 0.04 -7.39 17.87
C GLU A 34 -0.38 -7.01 16.44
N GLN A 35 -0.76 -5.76 16.21
CA GLN A 35 -1.07 -5.24 14.87
C GLN A 35 0.13 -5.40 13.92
N ALA A 36 1.34 -5.06 14.36
CA ALA A 36 2.55 -5.23 13.54
C ALA A 36 2.86 -6.72 13.29
N ARG A 37 2.71 -7.58 14.30
CA ARG A 37 2.90 -9.03 14.16
C ARG A 37 1.99 -9.59 13.08
N ILE A 38 0.68 -9.31 13.16
CA ILE A 38 -0.31 -9.76 12.17
C ILE A 38 0.03 -9.24 10.77
N ARG A 39 0.39 -7.94 10.66
CA ARG A 39 0.78 -7.33 9.39
C ARG A 39 1.92 -8.08 8.71
N TYR A 40 3.03 -8.31 9.43
CA TYR A 40 4.20 -8.97 8.85
C TYR A 40 4.03 -10.48 8.67
N GLU A 41 3.14 -11.14 9.41
CA GLU A 41 2.74 -12.52 9.12
C GLU A 41 1.94 -12.64 7.82
N LEU A 42 1.02 -11.70 7.58
CA LEU A 42 0.22 -11.68 6.34
C LEU A 42 1.02 -11.20 5.12
N GLU A 43 1.99 -10.31 5.33
CA GLU A 43 2.76 -9.64 4.29
C GLU A 43 4.28 -9.73 4.56
N PRO A 44 4.85 -10.96 4.66
CA PRO A 44 6.24 -11.16 5.10
C PRO A 44 7.28 -10.52 4.15
N TYR A 45 6.94 -10.31 2.90
CA TYR A 45 7.77 -9.66 1.89
C TYR A 45 8.01 -8.17 2.14
N ILE A 46 7.28 -7.53 3.07
CA ILE A 46 7.50 -6.12 3.44
C ILE A 46 8.91 -5.93 3.97
N VAL A 47 9.34 -6.80 4.88
CA VAL A 47 10.63 -6.64 5.59
C VAL A 47 11.80 -6.64 4.61
N ASP A 48 11.81 -7.60 3.69
CA ASP A 48 12.85 -7.68 2.65
C ASP A 48 12.78 -6.50 1.67
N PHE A 49 11.55 -6.13 1.27
CA PHE A 49 11.35 -5.05 0.31
C PHE A 49 11.70 -3.69 0.89
N ALA A 50 11.23 -3.36 2.08
CA ALA A 50 11.53 -2.10 2.74
C ALA A 50 13.03 -1.99 3.09
N ALA A 51 13.64 -3.12 3.49
CA ALA A 51 15.03 -3.19 3.94
C ALA A 51 15.33 -2.15 5.03
N PHE A 52 14.48 -2.11 6.06
CA PHE A 52 14.49 -1.10 7.14
C PHE A 52 15.89 -0.82 7.69
N ASN A 53 16.69 -1.87 7.95
CA ASN A 53 18.02 -1.74 8.54
C ASN A 53 19.03 -1.00 7.63
N ALA A 54 18.78 -0.96 6.32
CA ALA A 54 19.61 -0.21 5.38
C ALA A 54 19.34 1.30 5.41
N ALA A 55 18.31 1.73 6.13
CA ALA A 55 17.91 3.14 6.24
C ALA A 55 18.61 3.91 7.37
N ARG A 56 19.52 3.27 8.12
CA ARG A 56 20.27 3.94 9.19
C ARG A 56 21.00 5.17 8.65
N ASP A 57 20.84 6.29 9.34
CA ASP A 57 21.44 7.58 9.01
C ASP A 57 21.04 8.16 7.64
N LEU A 58 20.02 7.60 6.96
CA LEU A 58 19.46 8.12 5.73
C LEU A 58 18.27 9.04 6.02
N ASP A 59 18.03 9.99 5.11
CA ASP A 59 16.82 10.79 5.08
C ASP A 59 15.71 10.01 4.38
N VAL A 60 14.68 9.61 5.14
CA VAL A 60 13.61 8.74 4.66
C VAL A 60 12.27 9.46 4.74
N LEU A 61 11.51 9.44 3.64
CA LEU A 61 10.11 9.85 3.61
C LEU A 61 9.20 8.61 3.47
N GLU A 62 8.26 8.44 4.39
CA GLU A 62 7.15 7.52 4.20
C GLU A 62 5.89 8.28 3.78
N ILE A 63 5.30 7.88 2.64
CA ILE A 63 4.05 8.42 2.13
C ILE A 63 2.92 7.46 2.46
N GLY A 64 1.98 7.91 3.32
CA GLY A 64 0.86 7.12 3.80
C GLY A 64 1.21 6.25 5.02
N VAL A 65 1.50 6.89 6.14
CA VAL A 65 2.00 6.21 7.37
C VAL A 65 0.96 5.30 8.04
N GLY A 66 -0.34 5.53 7.83
CA GLY A 66 -1.43 4.68 8.33
C GLY A 66 -1.40 4.42 9.84
N LEU A 67 -1.20 3.16 10.26
CA LEU A 67 -1.05 2.76 11.67
C LEU A 67 0.42 2.78 12.15
N GLY A 68 1.36 3.19 11.31
CA GLY A 68 2.76 3.45 11.64
C GLY A 68 3.64 2.22 11.89
N ALA A 69 3.23 1.02 11.44
CA ALA A 69 4.05 -0.17 11.68
C ALA A 69 5.38 -0.13 10.92
N ASP A 70 5.36 0.22 9.64
CA ASP A 70 6.56 0.35 8.82
C ASP A 70 7.37 1.58 9.26
N HIS A 71 6.68 2.68 9.59
CA HIS A 71 7.27 3.90 10.12
C HIS A 71 8.09 3.67 11.40
N GLN A 72 7.52 2.90 12.34
CA GLN A 72 8.24 2.47 13.55
C GLN A 72 9.53 1.73 13.21
N ARG A 73 9.50 0.81 12.24
CA ARG A 73 10.68 0.02 11.85
C ARG A 73 11.80 0.89 11.27
N PHE A 74 11.45 1.90 10.48
CA PHE A 74 12.44 2.88 9.99
C PHE A 74 13.02 3.71 11.14
N ALA A 75 12.18 4.15 12.09
CA ALA A 75 12.66 4.89 13.27
C ALA A 75 13.58 4.03 14.15
N GLU A 76 13.21 2.76 14.41
CA GLU A 76 14.03 1.79 15.15
C GLU A 76 15.38 1.52 14.48
N ALA A 77 15.42 1.56 13.14
CA ALA A 77 16.66 1.41 12.37
C ALA A 77 17.59 2.64 12.45
N GLY A 78 17.09 3.78 12.96
CA GLY A 78 17.87 5.01 13.08
C GLY A 78 17.86 5.89 11.85
N ALA A 79 16.78 5.85 11.05
CA ALA A 79 16.58 6.79 9.94
C ALA A 79 16.27 8.21 10.45
N ARG A 80 16.70 9.25 9.72
CA ARG A 80 16.13 10.61 9.84
C ARG A 80 14.80 10.60 9.10
N LEU A 81 13.72 10.43 9.86
CA LEU A 81 12.45 9.96 9.34
C LEU A 81 11.39 11.06 9.28
N HIS A 82 10.78 11.19 8.10
CA HIS A 82 9.62 12.03 7.85
C HIS A 82 8.44 11.15 7.39
N GLY A 83 7.25 11.51 7.81
CA GLY A 83 6.04 10.78 7.44
C GLY A 83 4.88 11.70 7.09
N ILE A 84 4.19 11.39 6.01
CA ILE A 84 2.95 12.09 5.66
C ILE A 84 1.78 11.11 5.52
N ASP A 85 0.60 11.62 5.80
CA ASP A 85 -0.67 10.96 5.47
C ASP A 85 -1.72 12.02 5.13
N LEU A 86 -2.67 11.66 4.28
CA LEU A 86 -3.75 12.54 3.90
C LEU A 86 -4.70 12.82 5.08
N THR A 87 -4.72 11.94 6.11
CA THR A 87 -5.68 11.96 7.20
C THR A 87 -5.03 12.26 8.55
N GLN A 88 -5.65 13.15 9.32
CA GLN A 88 -5.25 13.40 10.71
C GLN A 88 -5.30 12.13 11.57
N ARG A 89 -6.22 11.21 11.25
CA ARG A 89 -6.36 9.93 11.96
C ARG A 89 -5.10 9.09 11.90
N ALA A 90 -4.55 8.89 10.70
CA ALA A 90 -3.31 8.12 10.51
C ALA A 90 -2.12 8.79 11.21
N ILE A 91 -1.99 10.11 11.08
CA ILE A 91 -0.96 10.89 11.80
C ILE A 91 -1.06 10.68 13.32
N ASN A 92 -2.28 10.71 13.87
CA ASN A 92 -2.48 10.50 15.31
C ASN A 92 -2.11 9.08 15.74
N HIS A 93 -2.47 8.04 14.97
CA HIS A 93 -2.09 6.66 15.25
C HIS A 93 -0.58 6.47 15.21
N THR A 94 0.08 6.99 14.19
CA THR A 94 1.54 6.88 14.05
C THR A 94 2.26 7.65 15.15
N ARG A 95 1.84 8.87 15.47
CA ARG A 95 2.40 9.65 16.60
C ARG A 95 2.24 8.88 17.90
N LYS A 96 1.04 8.38 18.21
CA LYS A 96 0.79 7.57 19.41
C LYS A 96 1.68 6.34 19.48
N ARG A 97 1.86 5.65 18.37
CA ARG A 97 2.77 4.50 18.27
C ARG A 97 4.20 4.91 18.62
N LEU A 98 4.74 5.94 17.98
CA LEU A 98 6.11 6.41 18.25
C LEU A 98 6.30 6.80 19.72
N GLU A 99 5.35 7.51 20.32
CA GLU A 99 5.37 7.85 21.76
C GLU A 99 5.49 6.60 22.64
N LEU A 100 4.68 5.56 22.37
CA LEU A 100 4.68 4.31 23.14
C LEU A 100 5.99 3.53 23.05
N PHE A 101 6.74 3.73 21.96
CA PHE A 101 8.03 3.07 21.71
C PHE A 101 9.24 3.97 21.98
N ASN A 102 9.03 5.20 22.49
CA ASN A 102 10.06 6.22 22.72
C ASN A 102 10.87 6.54 21.45
N LEU A 103 10.17 6.66 20.32
CA LEU A 103 10.73 7.00 19.02
C LEU A 103 10.25 8.38 18.58
N GLN A 104 10.97 9.00 17.65
CA GLN A 104 10.65 10.31 17.11
C GLN A 104 10.67 10.30 15.58
N SER A 105 9.83 11.13 14.99
CA SER A 105 9.79 11.40 13.56
C SER A 105 9.05 12.71 13.31
N ASP A 106 9.32 13.35 12.19
CA ASP A 106 8.54 14.48 11.72
C ASP A 106 7.30 13.97 10.96
N LEU A 107 6.11 14.22 11.56
CA LEU A 107 4.82 13.73 11.05
C LEU A 107 3.89 14.88 10.72
N GLN A 108 3.41 14.94 9.48
CA GLN A 108 2.50 15.98 9.03
C GLN A 108 1.38 15.45 8.12
N ILE A 109 0.28 16.19 8.08
CA ILE A 109 -0.74 15.96 7.06
C ILE A 109 -0.16 16.41 5.72
N GLY A 110 -0.28 15.56 4.69
CA GLY A 110 0.26 15.88 3.38
C GLY A 110 -0.45 15.14 2.26
N ASP A 111 -0.39 15.75 1.07
CA ASP A 111 -0.90 15.19 -0.18
C ASP A 111 0.27 14.61 -0.99
N ALA A 112 0.20 13.35 -1.35
CA ALA A 112 1.21 12.71 -2.18
C ALA A 112 1.36 13.34 -3.59
N GLU A 113 0.33 14.06 -4.06
CA GLU A 113 0.37 14.77 -5.33
C GLU A 113 0.94 16.20 -5.24
N ASP A 114 1.29 16.65 -4.03
CA ASP A 114 1.79 18.02 -3.78
C ASP A 114 2.60 18.02 -2.47
N LEU A 115 3.82 17.45 -2.55
CA LEU A 115 4.69 17.29 -1.38
C LEU A 115 5.32 18.64 -1.00
N VAL A 116 5.20 19.00 0.28
CA VAL A 116 5.71 20.27 0.81
C VAL A 116 7.24 20.30 1.02
N PHE A 117 7.94 19.26 0.64
CA PHE A 117 9.39 19.14 0.74
C PHE A 117 10.09 19.73 -0.49
N GLU A 118 11.30 20.22 -0.27
CA GLU A 118 12.16 20.69 -1.35
C GLU A 118 12.64 19.56 -2.26
N ASP A 119 13.13 19.91 -3.44
CA ASP A 119 13.75 18.96 -4.36
C ASP A 119 14.97 18.30 -3.70
N GLU A 120 15.21 17.05 -4.06
CA GLU A 120 16.43 16.31 -3.64
C GLU A 120 16.68 16.30 -2.13
N THR A 121 15.62 16.11 -1.34
CA THR A 121 15.68 16.08 0.13
C THR A 121 15.97 14.68 0.68
N PHE A 122 15.44 13.63 0.05
CA PHE A 122 15.44 12.28 0.63
C PHE A 122 16.35 11.29 -0.11
N ASP A 123 16.97 10.40 0.65
CA ASP A 123 17.73 9.26 0.14
C ASP A 123 16.80 8.10 -0.23
N VAL A 124 15.70 7.95 0.53
CA VAL A 124 14.68 6.91 0.31
C VAL A 124 13.29 7.49 0.42
N VAL A 125 12.42 7.19 -0.55
CA VAL A 125 10.97 7.38 -0.44
C VAL A 125 10.28 6.03 -0.44
N TYR A 126 9.54 5.76 0.63
CA TYR A 126 8.77 4.53 0.82
C TYR A 126 7.27 4.82 0.80
N SER A 127 6.50 3.98 0.11
CA SER A 127 5.03 4.05 0.13
C SER A 127 4.41 2.67 -0.07
N TRP A 128 3.54 2.27 0.84
CA TRP A 128 2.91 0.96 0.80
C TRP A 128 1.39 1.06 0.65
N GLY A 129 0.90 0.82 -0.57
CA GLY A 129 -0.52 0.74 -0.84
C GLY A 129 -1.27 2.08 -0.82
N VAL A 130 -0.62 3.18 -1.17
CA VAL A 130 -1.17 4.54 -1.08
C VAL A 130 -1.34 5.20 -2.45
N LEU A 131 -0.29 5.23 -3.27
CA LEU A 131 -0.28 6.04 -4.50
C LEU A 131 -1.35 5.63 -5.53
N GLN A 132 -1.79 4.38 -5.54
CA GLN A 132 -2.89 3.93 -6.39
C GLN A 132 -4.27 4.47 -5.99
N HIS A 133 -4.38 5.10 -4.82
CA HIS A 133 -5.60 5.75 -4.35
C HIS A 133 -5.65 7.24 -4.68
N THR A 134 -4.53 7.86 -5.03
CA THR A 134 -4.50 9.28 -5.41
C THR A 134 -5.26 9.50 -6.72
N PRO A 135 -5.97 10.61 -6.91
CA PRO A 135 -6.62 10.94 -8.18
C PRO A 135 -5.66 10.92 -9.37
N ASN A 136 -4.46 11.46 -9.19
CA ASN A 136 -3.41 11.51 -10.22
C ASN A 136 -2.14 10.79 -9.74
N THR A 137 -2.10 9.46 -9.93
CA THR A 137 -0.96 8.64 -9.54
C THR A 137 0.33 9.02 -10.26
N GLN A 138 0.25 9.51 -11.51
CA GLN A 138 1.42 9.99 -12.24
C GLN A 138 2.06 11.18 -11.52
N LYS A 139 1.24 12.17 -11.11
CA LYS A 139 1.71 13.35 -10.39
C LYS A 139 2.34 12.96 -9.05
N ALA A 140 1.74 12.01 -8.32
CA ALA A 140 2.32 11.53 -7.07
C ALA A 140 3.70 10.86 -7.27
N ILE A 141 3.90 10.12 -8.37
CA ILE A 141 5.20 9.52 -8.70
C ILE A 141 6.21 10.58 -9.18
N GLU A 142 5.76 11.63 -9.86
CA GLU A 142 6.60 12.79 -10.23
C GLU A 142 7.08 13.53 -8.98
N GLU A 143 6.23 13.69 -7.96
CA GLU A 143 6.61 14.26 -6.67
C GLU A 143 7.61 13.36 -5.92
N VAL A 144 7.41 12.03 -5.92
CA VAL A 144 8.41 11.08 -5.39
C VAL A 144 9.76 11.25 -6.09
N TYR A 145 9.76 11.39 -7.42
CA TYR A 145 10.99 11.63 -8.18
C TYR A 145 11.63 12.97 -7.81
N ARG A 146 10.83 14.03 -7.69
CA ARG A 146 11.31 15.37 -7.38
C ARG A 146 12.05 15.43 -6.05
N VAL A 147 11.43 14.90 -4.99
CA VAL A 147 11.99 14.97 -3.63
C VAL A 147 13.13 13.98 -3.37
N LEU A 148 13.34 12.98 -4.21
CA LEU A 148 14.50 12.08 -4.12
C LEU A 148 15.77 12.79 -4.58
N ARG A 149 16.86 12.57 -3.87
CA ARG A 149 18.23 12.93 -4.31
C ARG A 149 18.61 12.16 -5.56
N SER A 150 19.58 12.68 -6.30
CA SER A 150 20.21 11.92 -7.38
C SER A 150 20.85 10.63 -6.82
N GLY A 151 20.51 9.49 -7.40
CA GLY A 151 20.85 8.15 -6.88
C GLY A 151 19.95 7.64 -5.74
N GLY A 152 19.00 8.43 -5.27
CA GLY A 152 18.03 8.04 -4.25
C GLY A 152 17.06 6.96 -4.73
N ILE A 153 16.44 6.25 -3.80
CA ILE A 153 15.66 5.04 -4.07
C ILE A 153 14.19 5.24 -3.70
N ALA A 154 13.29 5.03 -4.65
CA ALA A 154 11.87 4.85 -4.39
C ALA A 154 11.55 3.36 -4.16
N LYS A 155 10.85 3.04 -3.08
CA LYS A 155 10.30 1.72 -2.77
C LYS A 155 8.79 1.82 -2.64
N ILE A 156 8.09 1.46 -3.70
CA ILE A 156 6.65 1.73 -3.85
C ILE A 156 5.89 0.42 -4.08
N MET A 157 4.86 0.18 -3.29
CA MET A 157 3.88 -0.87 -3.57
C MET A 157 2.59 -0.27 -4.11
N ILE A 158 2.18 -0.74 -5.29
CA ILE A 158 0.86 -0.47 -5.90
C ILE A 158 0.17 -1.77 -6.30
N TYR A 159 -1.09 -1.71 -6.75
CA TYR A 159 -1.85 -2.90 -7.13
C TYR A 159 -1.60 -3.32 -8.56
N HIS A 160 -1.41 -4.64 -8.73
CA HIS A 160 -1.30 -5.32 -10.02
C HIS A 160 -2.67 -5.67 -10.59
N LYS A 161 -2.90 -5.30 -11.84
CA LYS A 161 -4.18 -5.44 -12.54
C LYS A 161 -4.58 -6.91 -12.79
N TRP A 162 -3.59 -7.74 -13.16
CA TRP A 162 -3.81 -9.13 -13.55
C TRP A 162 -3.57 -10.09 -12.38
N SER A 163 -4.28 -9.87 -11.27
CA SER A 163 -4.18 -10.66 -10.04
C SER A 163 -5.36 -11.62 -9.87
N PHE A 164 -5.17 -12.64 -9.04
CA PHE A 164 -6.26 -13.55 -8.66
C PHE A 164 -7.38 -12.84 -7.91
N VAL A 165 -7.04 -11.88 -7.04
CA VAL A 165 -8.05 -11.02 -6.39
C VAL A 165 -8.87 -10.28 -7.44
N GLY A 166 -8.24 -9.67 -8.44
CA GLY A 166 -8.94 -8.98 -9.52
C GLY A 166 -9.86 -9.90 -10.32
N PHE A 167 -9.38 -11.10 -10.64
CA PHE A 167 -10.18 -12.11 -11.32
C PHE A 167 -11.40 -12.53 -10.49
N MET A 168 -11.22 -12.84 -9.20
CA MET A 168 -12.32 -13.20 -8.30
C MET A 168 -13.35 -12.08 -8.16
N LEU A 169 -12.92 -10.84 -8.04
CA LEU A 169 -13.82 -9.69 -8.02
C LEU A 169 -14.59 -9.53 -9.33
N TRP A 170 -13.91 -9.74 -10.48
CA TRP A 170 -14.57 -9.67 -11.79
C TRP A 170 -15.61 -10.80 -11.95
N VAL A 171 -15.28 -12.02 -11.55
CA VAL A 171 -16.26 -13.14 -11.57
C VAL A 171 -17.48 -12.76 -10.70
N ARG A 172 -17.26 -12.29 -9.47
CA ARG A 172 -18.35 -11.97 -8.53
C ARG A 172 -19.22 -10.79 -8.98
N TYR A 173 -18.62 -9.71 -9.48
CA TYR A 173 -19.31 -8.43 -9.71
C TYR A 173 -19.58 -8.10 -11.19
N ALA A 174 -19.00 -8.85 -12.10
CA ALA A 174 -19.27 -8.73 -13.52
C ALA A 174 -19.94 -10.00 -14.07
N LEU A 175 -19.26 -11.15 -14.06
CA LEU A 175 -19.75 -12.37 -14.70
C LEU A 175 -21.07 -12.87 -14.07
N LEU A 176 -21.08 -13.09 -12.74
CA LEU A 176 -22.28 -13.57 -12.02
C LEU A 176 -23.42 -12.55 -12.00
N ARG A 177 -23.17 -11.30 -12.36
CA ARG A 177 -24.19 -10.26 -12.55
C ARG A 177 -24.58 -10.03 -14.00
N LEU A 178 -24.23 -10.95 -14.88
CA LEU A 178 -24.52 -10.90 -16.33
C LEU A 178 -24.00 -9.62 -17.02
N ARG A 179 -22.84 -9.11 -16.58
CA ARG A 179 -22.15 -7.92 -17.11
C ARG A 179 -20.69 -8.22 -17.47
N PRO A 180 -20.41 -9.24 -18.30
CA PRO A 180 -19.04 -9.74 -18.54
C PRO A 180 -18.12 -8.69 -19.20
N PHE A 181 -18.66 -7.69 -19.87
CA PHE A 181 -17.90 -6.61 -20.51
C PHE A 181 -17.46 -5.49 -19.53
N THR A 182 -17.73 -5.63 -18.22
CA THR A 182 -17.24 -4.66 -17.23
C THR A 182 -15.72 -4.78 -17.12
N SER A 183 -15.00 -3.67 -17.33
CA SER A 183 -13.54 -3.66 -17.26
C SER A 183 -13.03 -3.89 -15.82
N LEU A 184 -11.86 -4.54 -15.69
CA LEU A 184 -11.18 -4.70 -14.38
C LEU A 184 -10.96 -3.37 -13.66
N SER A 185 -10.63 -2.30 -14.40
CA SER A 185 -10.42 -0.97 -13.79
C SER A 185 -11.67 -0.47 -13.07
N LYS A 186 -12.87 -0.64 -13.66
CA LYS A 186 -14.14 -0.30 -13.01
C LYS A 186 -14.42 -1.20 -11.80
N ILE A 187 -14.04 -2.47 -11.85
CA ILE A 187 -14.17 -3.42 -10.74
C ILE A 187 -13.27 -3.00 -9.58
N TYR A 188 -12.01 -2.69 -9.84
CA TYR A 188 -11.07 -2.24 -8.82
C TYR A 188 -11.52 -0.93 -8.16
N ALA A 189 -11.88 0.07 -8.95
CA ALA A 189 -12.31 1.38 -8.45
C ALA A 189 -13.52 1.30 -7.52
N LYS A 190 -14.39 0.27 -7.68
CA LYS A 190 -15.64 0.16 -6.92
C LYS A 190 -15.59 -0.87 -5.80
N TYR A 191 -14.83 -1.96 -5.97
CA TYR A 191 -14.99 -3.15 -5.12
C TYR A 191 -13.71 -3.61 -4.42
N LEU A 192 -12.52 -3.12 -4.79
CA LEU A 192 -11.30 -3.61 -4.15
C LEU A 192 -11.14 -3.06 -2.73
N GLN A 193 -10.94 -1.77 -2.57
CA GLN A 193 -10.67 -1.18 -1.25
C GLN A 193 -11.35 0.19 -1.08
N GLY A 194 -10.63 1.30 -1.24
CA GLY A 194 -11.16 2.66 -1.16
C GLY A 194 -11.81 3.12 -2.48
N PRO A 195 -12.51 4.25 -2.48
CA PRO A 195 -13.03 4.86 -3.70
C PRO A 195 -11.90 5.18 -4.67
N GLY A 196 -12.15 4.96 -5.96
CA GLY A 196 -11.18 5.30 -7.02
C GLY A 196 -9.91 4.46 -7.05
N THR A 197 -9.83 3.35 -6.30
CA THR A 197 -8.67 2.44 -6.30
C THR A 197 -8.29 2.02 -7.71
N LYS A 198 -7.01 2.19 -8.06
CA LYS A 198 -6.45 1.81 -9.36
C LYS A 198 -5.57 0.57 -9.24
N ALA A 199 -5.45 -0.14 -10.35
CA ALA A 199 -4.49 -1.22 -10.50
C ALA A 199 -3.86 -1.14 -11.88
N TYR A 200 -2.58 -1.47 -11.97
CA TYR A 200 -1.75 -1.28 -13.15
C TYR A 200 -1.20 -2.61 -13.65
N SER A 201 -1.06 -2.77 -14.96
CA SER A 201 -0.19 -3.80 -15.50
C SER A 201 1.28 -3.41 -15.30
N VAL A 202 2.20 -4.36 -15.41
CA VAL A 202 3.64 -4.08 -15.32
C VAL A 202 4.08 -3.04 -16.35
N ALA A 203 3.51 -3.08 -17.56
CA ALA A 203 3.82 -2.11 -18.61
C ALA A 203 3.29 -0.69 -18.29
N GLU A 204 2.07 -0.60 -17.72
CA GLU A 204 1.52 0.68 -17.25
C GLU A 204 2.36 1.24 -16.09
N ALA A 205 2.75 0.41 -15.13
CA ALA A 205 3.62 0.82 -14.03
C ALA A 205 4.99 1.33 -14.53
N ARG A 206 5.65 0.64 -15.46
CA ARG A 206 6.90 1.13 -16.06
C ARG A 206 6.75 2.52 -16.67
N ARG A 207 5.62 2.82 -17.31
CA ARG A 207 5.36 4.15 -17.86
C ARG A 207 5.22 5.21 -16.78
N LEU A 208 4.60 4.88 -15.64
CA LEU A 208 4.51 5.81 -14.50
C LEU A 208 5.90 6.21 -13.97
N PHE A 209 6.86 5.29 -13.99
CA PHE A 209 8.23 5.51 -13.49
C PHE A 209 9.24 5.85 -14.61
N HIS A 210 8.81 6.39 -15.74
CA HIS A 210 9.66 6.62 -16.91
C HIS A 210 10.83 7.59 -16.68
N ASN A 211 10.73 8.49 -15.70
CA ASN A 211 11.79 9.44 -15.35
C ASN A 211 12.94 8.79 -14.55
N PHE A 212 12.71 7.63 -13.93
CA PHE A 212 13.71 6.95 -13.14
C PHE A 212 14.74 6.23 -14.01
N ARG A 213 16.01 6.29 -13.61
CA ARG A 213 17.13 5.67 -14.34
C ARG A 213 17.00 4.15 -14.39
N SER A 214 16.51 3.54 -13.31
CA SER A 214 16.33 2.09 -13.19
C SER A 214 15.02 1.78 -12.49
N VAL A 215 14.26 0.80 -13.01
CA VAL A 215 12.98 0.38 -12.45
C VAL A 215 12.90 -1.13 -12.43
N GLU A 216 13.00 -1.71 -11.25
CA GLU A 216 12.74 -3.12 -10.99
C GLU A 216 11.29 -3.31 -10.50
N ILE A 217 10.58 -4.25 -11.10
CA ILE A 217 9.18 -4.54 -10.76
C ILE A 217 9.04 -6.03 -10.47
N ARG A 218 8.56 -6.35 -9.27
CA ARG A 218 8.22 -7.70 -8.85
C ARG A 218 6.78 -7.76 -8.37
N THR A 219 6.00 -8.71 -8.87
CA THR A 219 4.66 -9.01 -8.35
C THR A 219 4.72 -10.13 -7.31
N VAL A 220 3.88 -10.04 -6.28
CA VAL A 220 3.83 -11.03 -5.19
C VAL A 220 2.40 -11.46 -4.91
N LEU A 221 2.22 -12.76 -4.67
CA LEU A 221 0.94 -13.32 -4.24
C LEU A 221 0.65 -12.86 -2.81
N THR A 222 -0.55 -12.34 -2.60
CA THR A 222 -1.03 -11.92 -1.30
C THR A 222 -1.85 -13.02 -0.61
N HIS A 223 -2.11 -12.86 0.69
CA HIS A 223 -3.07 -13.70 1.39
C HIS A 223 -4.47 -13.65 0.76
N GLY A 224 -4.85 -12.52 0.10
CA GLY A 224 -6.08 -12.37 -0.65
C GLY A 224 -6.09 -13.22 -1.93
N ASP A 225 -5.00 -13.26 -2.71
CA ASP A 225 -4.89 -14.10 -3.90
C ASP A 225 -4.98 -15.58 -3.56
N LEU A 226 -4.45 -15.96 -2.40
CA LEU A 226 -4.43 -17.34 -1.92
C LEU A 226 -5.65 -17.72 -1.09
N LEU A 227 -6.52 -16.77 -0.74
CA LEU A 227 -7.62 -16.97 0.20
C LEU A 227 -7.16 -17.65 1.51
N SER A 228 -5.96 -17.30 1.99
CA SER A 228 -5.33 -17.92 3.16
C SER A 228 -5.66 -17.24 4.49
N SER A 229 -6.29 -16.06 4.48
CA SER A 229 -6.73 -15.33 5.67
C SER A 229 -8.19 -14.92 5.56
N GLN A 230 -8.79 -14.49 6.68
CA GLN A 230 -10.13 -13.90 6.70
C GLN A 230 -10.13 -12.42 6.28
N ALA A 231 -8.99 -11.88 5.92
CA ALA A 231 -8.84 -10.48 5.59
C ALA A 231 -9.55 -10.10 4.30
N GLY A 232 -10.34 -9.11 4.39
CA GLY A 232 -11.12 -8.48 3.35
C GLY A 232 -12.35 -7.89 3.97
N GLN A 233 -12.25 -6.70 4.53
CA GLN A 233 -13.31 -6.00 5.27
C GLN A 233 -14.64 -5.88 4.52
N ARG A 234 -14.62 -6.07 3.19
CA ARG A 234 -15.80 -5.91 2.32
C ARG A 234 -16.40 -7.21 1.79
N HIS A 235 -15.72 -8.33 1.96
CA HIS A 235 -16.12 -9.57 1.29
C HIS A 235 -16.28 -10.70 2.31
N GLY A 236 -17.50 -11.14 2.48
CA GLY A 236 -17.89 -12.28 3.29
C GLY A 236 -18.95 -13.12 2.59
N GLY A 237 -19.45 -14.18 3.27
CA GLY A 237 -20.57 -15.01 2.86
C GLY A 237 -20.18 -16.44 2.48
N ILE A 238 -21.18 -17.30 2.43
CA ILE A 238 -21.06 -18.76 2.22
C ILE A 238 -20.29 -19.10 0.95
N LEU A 239 -20.49 -18.35 -0.13
CA LEU A 239 -19.78 -18.57 -1.40
C LEU A 239 -18.27 -18.44 -1.24
N LEU A 240 -17.79 -17.45 -0.48
CA LEU A 240 -16.36 -17.27 -0.22
C LEU A 240 -15.80 -18.38 0.65
N GLU A 241 -16.55 -18.85 1.64
CA GLU A 241 -16.19 -19.97 2.50
C GLU A 241 -16.00 -21.27 1.71
N VAL A 242 -16.95 -21.58 0.82
CA VAL A 242 -16.86 -22.75 -0.07
C VAL A 242 -15.66 -22.60 -1.02
N THR A 243 -15.50 -21.42 -1.62
CA THR A 243 -14.37 -21.16 -2.52
C THR A 243 -13.03 -21.35 -1.81
N ARG A 244 -12.88 -20.91 -0.56
CA ARG A 244 -11.65 -21.10 0.23
C ARG A 244 -11.26 -22.55 0.40
N ARG A 245 -12.22 -23.48 0.54
CA ARG A 245 -11.96 -24.90 0.75
C ARG A 245 -11.41 -25.58 -0.50
N VAL A 246 -11.89 -25.17 -1.68
CA VAL A 246 -11.51 -25.78 -2.98
C VAL A 246 -10.43 -24.98 -3.71
N TRP A 247 -9.95 -23.84 -3.14
CA TRP A 247 -9.02 -22.95 -3.82
C TRP A 247 -7.67 -23.61 -4.09
N PRO A 248 -7.20 -23.70 -5.33
CA PRO A 248 -6.03 -24.50 -5.71
C PRO A 248 -4.71 -23.77 -5.40
N ARG A 249 -4.46 -23.51 -4.11
CA ARG A 249 -3.32 -22.69 -3.63
C ARG A 249 -1.97 -23.22 -4.12
N TRP A 250 -1.81 -24.55 -4.16
CA TRP A 250 -0.57 -25.17 -4.63
C TRP A 250 -0.32 -24.85 -6.11
N LEU A 251 -1.35 -25.02 -6.97
CA LEU A 251 -1.25 -24.67 -8.40
C LEU A 251 -0.92 -23.19 -8.59
N ILE A 252 -1.61 -22.31 -7.87
CA ILE A 252 -1.39 -20.86 -7.96
C ILE A 252 0.06 -20.50 -7.59
N LYS A 253 0.57 -21.03 -6.48
CA LYS A 253 1.93 -20.75 -6.02
C LYS A 253 3.01 -21.23 -6.99
N ASN A 254 2.81 -22.38 -7.62
CA ASN A 254 3.83 -22.98 -8.47
C ASN A 254 3.77 -22.51 -9.94
N PHE A 255 2.57 -22.29 -10.49
CA PHE A 255 2.42 -21.98 -11.91
C PHE A 255 2.13 -20.50 -12.19
N PHE A 256 1.61 -19.76 -11.20
CA PHE A 256 1.22 -18.36 -11.37
C PHE A 256 1.78 -17.42 -10.30
N PRO A 257 3.04 -17.54 -9.89
CA PRO A 257 3.60 -16.72 -8.80
C PRO A 257 3.63 -15.22 -9.12
N ARG A 258 3.55 -14.85 -10.42
CA ARG A 258 3.57 -13.48 -10.92
C ARG A 258 2.18 -12.84 -11.05
N ASN A 259 1.11 -13.56 -10.70
CA ASN A 259 -0.26 -13.07 -10.77
C ASN A 259 -0.84 -12.63 -9.41
N GLY A 260 0.03 -12.14 -8.54
CA GLY A 260 -0.36 -11.57 -7.25
C GLY A 260 -0.85 -10.12 -7.36
N LEU A 261 -1.61 -9.70 -6.36
CA LEU A 261 -2.19 -8.36 -6.30
C LEU A 261 -1.14 -7.26 -6.07
N PHE A 262 -0.08 -7.54 -5.29
CA PHE A 262 0.89 -6.51 -4.98
C PHE A 262 2.02 -6.47 -6.00
N MET A 263 2.32 -5.26 -6.46
CA MET A 263 3.42 -4.94 -7.34
C MET A 263 4.43 -4.10 -6.56
N LEU A 264 5.58 -4.69 -6.27
CA LEU A 264 6.69 -4.08 -5.56
C LEU A 264 7.62 -3.44 -6.58
N ILE A 265 7.85 -2.15 -6.47
CA ILE A 265 8.63 -1.35 -7.41
C ILE A 265 9.80 -0.72 -6.66
N THR A 266 11.01 -1.06 -7.08
CA THR A 266 12.23 -0.37 -6.67
C THR A 266 12.72 0.46 -7.84
N ALA A 267 12.80 1.78 -7.67
CA ALA A 267 13.22 2.69 -8.73
C ALA A 267 14.34 3.61 -8.22
N ILE A 268 15.34 3.87 -9.06
CA ILE A 268 16.51 4.72 -8.74
C ILE A 268 16.43 5.99 -9.58
N LYS A 269 16.53 7.16 -8.94
CA LYS A 269 16.60 8.46 -9.61
C LYS A 269 17.91 8.71 -10.33
#